data_5281c038a164737fd3d238230f2e37f8
#
_entry.id   5281c038a164737fd3d238230f2e37f8
#
_cell.length_a   1.000
_cell.length_b   1.000
_cell.length_c   1.000
_cell.angle_alpha   90.00
_cell.angle_beta   90.00
_cell.angle_gamma   90.00
#
_symmetry.space_group_name_H-M   'P 1'
#
loop_
_entity.id
_entity.type
_entity.pdbx_description
1 polymer ?
#
loop_
_entity_poly.entity_id
_entity_poly.type
_entity_poly.pdbx_seq_one_letter_code
_entity_poly.pdbx_strand_id
1 'polypeptide(L)'
;EIGEGCRGVRVEGCRLYDLGAGGIKVGTQHVPRSEWEKVEFIEVASNRIERGGRVFHSAVGVWVGQARFVRVVANEIADLFYTGVSVGWTWGYGESFACCNLIEGNVIHDIGAGLLSDMGGVYTLGVQPGTAVRCNIIYNVSAYQYGGWGVYLDEGSSYIVVEGNVVYDTTHGGFHQHYGRWNIVRDNIFALGREANIVLSRGEEGQVALIFERNIVLSNGSPIFQGGYAQRYSMRNIVSDRNVYWDLTGRLTVCREQATGREYTLDEWRALGYDRLSIVDDPLFASVELRDFTLRDSSPALRLGFRRLCRNGQKG
;
A
#
# COMPACT_ATOMS: atom_id res chain seq x y z
N GLU A 1 19.04 15.49 1.74
CA GLU A 1 18.10 15.80 2.81
C GLU A 1 17.46 17.16 2.57
N ILE A 2 16.11 17.24 2.75
CA ILE A 2 15.31 18.46 2.68
C ILE A 2 14.70 18.62 4.09
N GLY A 3 15.37 19.38 4.92
CA GLY A 3 15.07 19.49 6.37
C GLY A 3 14.21 20.69 6.73
N GLU A 4 14.27 21.09 8.00
CA GLU A 4 13.48 22.16 8.57
C GLU A 4 13.49 23.45 7.75
N GLY A 5 12.33 24.07 7.63
CA GLY A 5 12.14 25.35 6.94
C GLY A 5 12.16 25.28 5.43
N CYS A 6 12.42 24.12 4.85
CA CYS A 6 12.44 23.98 3.39
C CYS A 6 11.03 24.02 2.82
N ARG A 7 10.81 24.89 1.84
CA ARG A 7 9.53 25.03 1.12
C ARG A 7 9.77 25.18 -0.38
N GLY A 8 8.89 24.63 -1.20
CA GLY A 8 8.93 24.79 -2.64
C GLY A 8 10.17 24.15 -3.31
N VAL A 9 10.72 23.09 -2.73
CA VAL A 9 11.90 22.38 -3.26
C VAL A 9 11.46 21.28 -4.22
N ARG A 10 12.16 21.15 -5.34
CA ARG A 10 11.97 20.08 -6.32
C ARG A 10 13.27 19.32 -6.55
N VAL A 11 13.17 17.99 -6.49
CA VAL A 11 14.22 17.05 -6.90
C VAL A 11 13.68 16.26 -8.07
N GLU A 12 14.20 16.50 -9.25
CA GLU A 12 13.62 15.94 -10.48
C GLU A 12 14.68 15.41 -11.44
N GLY A 13 14.37 14.29 -12.11
CA GLY A 13 15.19 13.72 -13.18
C GLY A 13 16.57 13.26 -12.76
N CYS A 14 16.76 13.01 -11.47
CA CYS A 14 18.05 12.58 -10.91
C CYS A 14 18.17 11.06 -10.92
N ARG A 15 19.39 10.57 -11.04
CA ARG A 15 19.75 9.18 -10.78
C ARG A 15 20.56 9.09 -9.49
N LEU A 16 20.02 8.38 -8.49
CA LEU A 16 20.67 8.09 -7.22
C LEU A 16 20.89 6.58 -7.14
N TYR A 17 22.13 6.15 -7.11
CA TYR A 17 22.44 4.73 -7.12
C TYR A 17 23.66 4.39 -6.28
N ASP A 18 23.75 3.10 -5.90
CA ASP A 18 24.86 2.55 -5.10
C ASP A 18 25.05 3.30 -3.76
N LEU A 19 23.92 3.49 -3.06
CA LEU A 19 23.86 4.33 -1.87
C LEU A 19 24.14 3.51 -0.61
N GLY A 20 24.99 4.01 0.27
CA GLY A 20 25.23 3.40 1.57
C GLY A 20 24.00 3.42 2.48
N ALA A 21 23.15 4.44 2.33
CA ALA A 21 21.91 4.64 3.08
C ALA A 21 20.72 4.81 2.13
N GLY A 22 19.72 5.65 2.50
CA GLY A 22 18.54 5.92 1.69
C GLY A 22 18.78 6.91 0.54
N GLY A 23 17.76 7.08 -0.29
CA GLY A 23 17.82 7.99 -1.43
C GLY A 23 17.54 9.44 -1.04
N ILE A 24 16.29 9.78 -0.78
CA ILE A 24 15.86 11.16 -0.49
C ILE A 24 15.11 11.19 0.83
N LYS A 25 15.51 12.12 1.71
CA LYS A 25 14.86 12.37 2.99
C LYS A 25 14.20 13.74 2.97
N VAL A 26 12.90 13.80 3.30
CA VAL A 26 12.08 15.02 3.36
C VAL A 26 11.47 15.14 4.75
N GLY A 27 11.60 16.30 5.36
CA GLY A 27 11.04 16.59 6.68
C GLY A 27 11.89 16.06 7.83
N THR A 28 11.28 16.05 9.00
CA THR A 28 11.89 15.71 10.29
C THR A 28 11.15 14.57 10.98
N GLN A 29 11.75 14.01 12.01
CA GLN A 29 11.11 12.99 12.86
C GLN A 29 10.12 13.61 13.87
N HIS A 30 10.32 14.87 14.27
CA HIS A 30 9.48 15.57 15.22
C HIS A 30 8.47 16.50 14.54
N VAL A 31 7.35 16.71 15.19
CA VAL A 31 6.33 17.67 14.74
C VAL A 31 6.91 19.09 14.84
N PRO A 32 6.76 19.93 13.80
CA PRO A 32 7.25 21.30 13.81
C PRO A 32 6.66 22.11 14.98
N ARG A 33 7.50 22.82 15.70
CA ARG A 33 7.12 23.66 16.85
C ARG A 33 6.86 25.12 16.47
N SER A 34 7.29 25.51 15.28
CA SER A 34 7.16 26.86 14.75
C SER A 34 6.90 26.86 13.24
N GLU A 35 6.46 27.98 12.69
CA GLU A 35 6.29 28.18 11.25
C GLU A 35 7.60 27.96 10.48
N TRP A 36 8.73 28.28 11.10
CA TRP A 36 10.05 28.21 10.48
C TRP A 36 10.60 26.79 10.37
N GLU A 37 10.08 25.84 11.14
CA GLU A 37 10.46 24.43 11.09
C GLU A 37 9.66 23.64 10.06
N LYS A 38 8.55 24.17 9.54
CA LYS A 38 7.65 23.46 8.63
C LYS A 38 8.31 23.13 7.31
N VAL A 39 8.14 21.88 6.87
CA VAL A 39 8.58 21.39 5.56
C VAL A 39 7.35 21.16 4.69
N GLU A 40 7.24 21.91 3.60
CA GLU A 40 6.02 21.98 2.81
C GLU A 40 6.31 22.16 1.30
N PHE A 41 5.37 21.67 0.47
CA PHE A 41 5.41 21.86 -0.98
C PHE A 41 6.71 21.34 -1.62
N ILE A 42 7.06 20.11 -1.27
CA ILE A 42 8.24 19.43 -1.81
C ILE A 42 7.81 18.49 -2.94
N GLU A 43 8.54 18.48 -4.03
CA GLU A 43 8.33 17.54 -5.13
C GLU A 43 9.55 16.68 -5.37
N VAL A 44 9.36 15.36 -5.32
CA VAL A 44 10.34 14.33 -5.69
C VAL A 44 9.79 13.64 -6.94
N ALA A 45 10.28 14.00 -8.12
CA ALA A 45 9.64 13.65 -9.38
C ALA A 45 10.61 13.04 -10.41
N SER A 46 10.15 11.99 -11.11
CA SER A 46 10.87 11.42 -12.25
C SER A 46 12.34 11.05 -11.95
N ASN A 47 12.62 10.65 -10.71
CA ASN A 47 13.96 10.19 -10.32
C ASN A 47 14.06 8.67 -10.47
N ARG A 48 15.30 8.19 -10.64
CA ARG A 48 15.65 6.79 -10.51
C ARG A 48 16.49 6.60 -9.26
N ILE A 49 15.96 5.85 -8.29
CA ILE A 49 16.60 5.56 -6.99
C ILE A 49 16.81 4.07 -6.90
N GLU A 50 18.04 3.62 -6.96
CA GLU A 50 18.35 2.20 -7.04
C GLU A 50 19.60 1.84 -6.23
N ARG A 51 19.68 0.56 -5.81
CA ARG A 51 20.83 0.04 -5.06
C ARG A 51 21.11 0.84 -3.78
N GLY A 52 20.07 1.09 -2.98
CA GLY A 52 20.17 1.77 -1.69
C GLY A 52 20.38 0.80 -0.53
N GLY A 53 20.76 1.34 0.65
CA GLY A 53 20.92 0.56 1.88
C GLY A 53 22.15 -0.33 1.92
N ARG A 54 23.18 -0.06 1.12
CA ARG A 54 24.34 -0.98 1.01
C ARG A 54 25.22 -1.03 2.27
N VAL A 55 25.09 -0.05 3.15
CA VAL A 55 25.73 0.00 4.46
C VAL A 55 24.69 -0.04 5.58
N PHE A 56 23.63 0.80 5.46
CA PHE A 56 22.52 0.87 6.41
C PHE A 56 21.28 0.22 5.78
N HIS A 57 21.11 -1.07 5.96
CA HIS A 57 20.12 -1.88 5.27
C HIS A 57 18.66 -1.45 5.51
N SER A 58 18.35 -0.86 6.68
CA SER A 58 17.01 -0.33 6.99
C SER A 58 16.69 1.02 6.35
N ALA A 59 17.54 1.51 5.47
CA ALA A 59 17.35 2.79 4.81
C ALA A 59 16.26 2.72 3.73
N VAL A 60 15.47 3.80 3.61
CA VAL A 60 14.30 3.94 2.75
C VAL A 60 14.66 4.66 1.45
N GLY A 61 14.02 4.29 0.36
CA GLY A 61 14.24 4.96 -0.93
C GLY A 61 13.86 6.44 -0.89
N VAL A 62 12.62 6.75 -0.53
CA VAL A 62 12.16 8.12 -0.24
C VAL A 62 11.47 8.13 1.13
N TRP A 63 12.04 8.84 2.08
CA TRP A 63 11.48 9.00 3.41
C TRP A 63 10.88 10.41 3.57
N VAL A 64 9.59 10.47 3.92
CA VAL A 64 8.85 11.69 4.21
C VAL A 64 8.39 11.62 5.66
N GLY A 65 8.98 12.43 6.54
CA GLY A 65 8.61 12.47 7.95
C GLY A 65 7.47 13.43 8.24
N GLN A 66 7.69 14.34 9.19
CA GLN A 66 6.73 15.39 9.51
C GLN A 66 6.79 16.51 8.46
N ALA A 67 6.13 16.25 7.32
CA ALA A 67 6.04 17.18 6.20
C ALA A 67 4.66 17.07 5.52
N ARG A 68 4.20 18.11 4.86
CA ARG A 68 2.92 18.13 4.17
C ARG A 68 2.99 18.71 2.77
N PHE A 69 1.98 18.40 1.94
CA PHE A 69 1.97 18.77 0.52
C PHE A 69 3.21 18.28 -0.22
N VAL A 70 3.72 17.10 0.17
CA VAL A 70 4.84 16.45 -0.49
C VAL A 70 4.30 15.58 -1.62
N ARG A 71 4.91 15.67 -2.79
CA ARG A 71 4.58 14.87 -3.97
C ARG A 71 5.76 13.97 -4.31
N VAL A 72 5.58 12.66 -4.21
CA VAL A 72 6.52 11.64 -4.66
C VAL A 72 5.91 11.02 -5.92
N VAL A 73 6.33 11.49 -7.11
CA VAL A 73 5.59 11.21 -8.34
C VAL A 73 6.49 10.71 -9.48
N ALA A 74 6.01 9.70 -10.19
CA ALA A 74 6.67 9.15 -11.39
C ALA A 74 8.14 8.75 -11.19
N ASN A 75 8.52 8.31 -10.00
CA ASN A 75 9.86 7.80 -9.74
C ASN A 75 9.94 6.29 -10.00
N GLU A 76 11.12 5.82 -10.38
CA GLU A 76 11.50 4.41 -10.32
C GLU A 76 12.35 4.19 -9.06
N ILE A 77 11.89 3.29 -8.16
CA ILE A 77 12.55 3.01 -6.88
C ILE A 77 12.75 1.50 -6.78
N ALA A 78 14.00 1.06 -6.76
CA ALA A 78 14.30 -0.36 -6.88
C ALA A 78 15.57 -0.81 -6.14
N ASP A 79 15.66 -2.12 -5.91
CA ASP A 79 16.84 -2.78 -5.34
C ASP A 79 17.25 -2.15 -4.00
N LEU A 80 16.31 -2.18 -3.05
CA LEU A 80 16.48 -1.73 -1.67
C LEU A 80 16.31 -2.91 -0.71
N PHE A 81 17.02 -2.90 0.41
CA PHE A 81 16.84 -3.93 1.44
C PHE A 81 15.70 -3.66 2.41
N TYR A 82 15.08 -2.51 2.31
CA TYR A 82 13.92 -2.12 3.13
C TYR A 82 12.88 -1.38 2.27
N THR A 83 12.07 -0.54 2.86
CA THR A 83 10.91 0.14 2.28
C THR A 83 11.26 1.06 1.09
N GLY A 84 10.42 1.05 0.07
CA GLY A 84 10.56 1.94 -1.08
C GLY A 84 10.25 3.41 -0.74
N VAL A 85 9.03 3.69 -0.29
CA VAL A 85 8.57 5.02 0.13
C VAL A 85 7.95 4.93 1.52
N SER A 86 8.39 5.75 2.47
CA SER A 86 7.80 5.87 3.81
C SER A 86 7.24 7.27 4.02
N VAL A 87 6.00 7.38 4.56
CA VAL A 87 5.32 8.68 4.77
C VAL A 87 4.71 8.74 6.17
N GLY A 88 5.02 9.82 6.90
CA GLY A 88 4.62 10.02 8.30
C GLY A 88 5.63 9.43 9.28
N TRP A 89 5.60 9.92 10.51
CA TRP A 89 6.52 9.46 11.56
C TRP A 89 5.95 9.62 12.96
N THR A 90 4.64 9.30 13.13
CA THR A 90 3.97 9.31 14.44
C THR A 90 3.31 7.96 14.67
N TRP A 91 3.75 7.22 15.69
CA TRP A 91 3.12 5.96 16.09
C TRP A 91 1.78 6.20 16.76
N GLY A 92 0.73 5.54 16.25
CA GLY A 92 -0.62 5.67 16.76
C GLY A 92 -1.32 6.96 16.37
N TYR A 93 -2.17 7.46 17.25
CA TYR A 93 -3.06 8.59 16.98
C TYR A 93 -2.58 9.92 17.58
N GLY A 94 -1.29 10.02 17.89
CA GLY A 94 -0.67 11.23 18.36
C GLY A 94 -0.67 12.36 17.33
N GLU A 95 -0.21 13.53 17.74
CA GLU A 95 -0.08 14.69 16.86
C GLU A 95 0.83 14.36 15.65
N SER A 96 0.38 14.75 14.47
CA SER A 96 1.10 14.56 13.22
C SER A 96 1.00 15.81 12.35
N PHE A 97 2.11 16.21 11.76
CA PHE A 97 2.13 17.27 10.75
C PHE A 97 2.01 16.74 9.33
N ALA A 98 2.19 15.43 9.16
CA ALA A 98 2.07 14.77 7.86
C ALA A 98 0.61 14.78 7.40
N CYS A 99 0.31 15.47 6.29
CA CYS A 99 -0.99 15.46 5.65
C CYS A 99 -0.89 15.87 4.19
N CYS A 100 -1.92 15.58 3.40
CA CYS A 100 -2.03 16.03 2.01
C CYS A 100 -0.81 15.64 1.16
N ASN A 101 -0.16 14.52 1.48
CA ASN A 101 0.97 14.00 0.73
C ASN A 101 0.46 13.11 -0.41
N LEU A 102 1.17 13.10 -1.54
CA LEU A 102 0.78 12.36 -2.72
C LEU A 102 1.92 11.44 -3.18
N ILE A 103 1.66 10.15 -3.20
CA ILE A 103 2.54 9.11 -3.72
C ILE A 103 1.87 8.54 -4.97
N GLU A 104 2.31 9.00 -6.16
CA GLU A 104 1.56 8.75 -7.40
C GLU A 104 2.45 8.33 -8.57
N GLY A 105 1.98 7.32 -9.32
CA GLY A 105 2.59 6.93 -10.59
C GLY A 105 4.02 6.40 -10.48
N ASN A 106 4.45 5.99 -9.30
CA ASN A 106 5.78 5.43 -9.11
C ASN A 106 5.81 3.95 -9.50
N VAL A 107 6.97 3.50 -9.96
CA VAL A 107 7.29 2.08 -10.13
C VAL A 107 8.25 1.69 -9.02
N ILE A 108 7.78 0.82 -8.10
CA ILE A 108 8.52 0.42 -6.90
C ILE A 108 8.70 -1.10 -6.93
N HIS A 109 9.92 -1.58 -6.99
CA HIS A 109 10.15 -3.01 -7.17
C HIS A 109 11.48 -3.51 -6.60
N ASP A 110 11.58 -4.84 -6.48
CA ASP A 110 12.76 -5.52 -5.93
C ASP A 110 13.13 -4.95 -4.54
N ILE A 111 12.13 -4.94 -3.65
CA ILE A 111 12.22 -4.36 -2.30
C ILE A 111 12.39 -5.49 -1.27
N GLY A 112 13.31 -5.29 -0.33
CA GLY A 112 13.52 -6.16 0.83
C GLY A 112 14.54 -7.27 0.62
N ALA A 113 14.61 -7.86 -0.56
CA ALA A 113 15.53 -8.95 -0.92
C ALA A 113 15.56 -10.13 0.08
N GLY A 114 14.52 -10.33 0.89
CA GLY A 114 14.47 -11.35 1.94
C GLY A 114 15.43 -11.10 3.12
N LEU A 115 15.92 -9.89 3.32
CA LEU A 115 16.94 -9.59 4.32
C LEU A 115 16.34 -9.03 5.62
N LEU A 116 15.35 -8.17 5.53
CA LEU A 116 14.69 -7.53 6.67
C LEU A 116 13.21 -7.90 6.70
N SER A 117 12.52 -7.54 7.77
CA SER A 117 11.10 -7.75 8.01
C SER A 117 10.38 -6.41 8.20
N ASP A 118 9.04 -6.43 8.23
CA ASP A 118 8.21 -5.28 8.60
C ASP A 118 8.38 -4.09 7.66
N MET A 119 8.07 -4.32 6.39
CA MET A 119 8.30 -3.34 5.33
C MET A 119 7.18 -3.32 4.29
N GLY A 120 7.18 -2.29 3.47
CA GLY A 120 6.29 -2.18 2.31
C GLY A 120 6.95 -1.53 1.10
N GLY A 121 6.37 -1.74 -0.08
CA GLY A 121 6.70 -0.89 -1.22
C GLY A 121 6.39 0.57 -0.88
N VAL A 122 5.19 0.84 -0.34
CA VAL A 122 4.80 2.09 0.32
C VAL A 122 4.38 1.80 1.76
N TYR A 123 4.94 2.53 2.70
CA TYR A 123 4.69 2.44 4.14
C TYR A 123 4.17 3.78 4.67
N THR A 124 3.14 3.77 5.50
CA THR A 124 2.63 4.98 6.15
C THR A 124 2.54 4.81 7.66
N LEU A 125 2.62 5.91 8.40
CA LEU A 125 2.60 5.90 9.85
C LEU A 125 1.89 7.13 10.41
N GLY A 126 0.88 6.91 11.27
CA GLY A 126 0.15 7.97 11.95
C GLY A 126 -0.97 8.61 11.14
N VAL A 127 -1.63 9.59 11.74
CA VAL A 127 -2.79 10.29 11.19
C VAL A 127 -2.36 11.23 10.07
N GLN A 128 -2.93 11.05 8.86
CA GLN A 128 -2.49 11.77 7.66
C GLN A 128 -3.68 12.16 6.75
N PRO A 129 -4.56 13.06 7.17
CA PRO A 129 -5.71 13.44 6.36
C PRO A 129 -5.29 14.00 5.00
N GLY A 130 -5.98 13.54 3.95
CA GLY A 130 -5.73 13.97 2.58
C GLY A 130 -4.49 13.35 1.91
N THR A 131 -3.76 12.46 2.58
CA THR A 131 -2.69 11.69 1.95
C THR A 131 -3.26 10.62 1.02
N ALA A 132 -2.65 10.46 -0.15
CA ALA A 132 -3.08 9.49 -1.15
C ALA A 132 -1.90 8.69 -1.72
N VAL A 133 -2.12 7.38 -1.86
CA VAL A 133 -1.24 6.42 -2.55
C VAL A 133 -1.99 5.93 -3.77
N ARG A 134 -1.64 6.41 -4.96
CA ARG A 134 -2.43 6.12 -6.15
C ARG A 134 -1.63 5.88 -7.42
N CYS A 135 -2.18 5.06 -8.29
CA CYS A 135 -1.62 4.82 -9.63
C CYS A 135 -0.17 4.29 -9.61
N ASN A 136 0.28 3.67 -8.51
CA ASN A 136 1.62 3.10 -8.44
C ASN A 136 1.61 1.66 -8.94
N ILE A 137 2.74 1.19 -9.45
CA ILE A 137 3.02 -0.20 -9.76
C ILE A 137 4.05 -0.67 -8.73
N ILE A 138 3.67 -1.69 -7.93
CA ILE A 138 4.51 -2.20 -6.82
C ILE A 138 4.64 -3.72 -6.98
N TYR A 139 5.87 -4.24 -7.05
CA TYR A 139 6.08 -5.66 -7.19
C TYR A 139 7.40 -6.17 -6.64
N ASN A 140 7.51 -7.49 -6.48
CA ASN A 140 8.69 -8.16 -5.91
C ASN A 140 9.09 -7.58 -4.55
N VAL A 141 8.14 -7.55 -3.60
CA VAL A 141 8.42 -7.14 -2.22
C VAL A 141 8.65 -8.39 -1.38
N SER A 142 9.87 -8.57 -0.88
CA SER A 142 10.29 -9.81 -0.24
C SER A 142 10.91 -9.57 1.14
N ALA A 143 10.21 -10.00 2.20
CA ALA A 143 10.68 -9.92 3.57
C ALA A 143 11.39 -11.20 4.02
N TYR A 144 12.17 -11.11 5.11
CA TYR A 144 12.88 -12.24 5.73
C TYR A 144 11.91 -13.20 6.43
N GLN A 145 11.16 -12.74 7.41
CA GLN A 145 10.24 -13.57 8.19
C GLN A 145 8.78 -13.13 8.04
N TYR A 146 8.50 -11.81 8.15
CA TYR A 146 7.16 -11.26 8.05
C TYR A 146 7.21 -9.86 7.41
N GLY A 147 6.07 -9.38 6.94
CA GLY A 147 5.90 -7.99 6.61
C GLY A 147 6.54 -7.53 5.29
N GLY A 148 6.45 -8.33 4.25
CA GLY A 148 6.72 -7.91 2.87
C GLY A 148 5.43 -7.58 2.17
N TRP A 149 4.87 -6.37 2.40
CA TRP A 149 3.62 -5.91 1.82
C TRP A 149 3.84 -4.91 0.68
N GLY A 150 2.87 -4.85 -0.22
CA GLY A 150 2.91 -3.82 -1.26
C GLY A 150 2.65 -2.43 -0.71
N VAL A 151 1.44 -2.19 -0.19
CA VAL A 151 1.08 -0.98 0.55
C VAL A 151 0.81 -1.35 2.00
N TYR A 152 1.49 -0.70 2.90
CA TYR A 152 1.42 -0.95 4.33
C TYR A 152 0.98 0.31 5.10
N LEU A 153 -0.23 0.27 5.64
CA LEU A 153 -0.74 1.29 6.56
C LEU A 153 -0.47 0.82 7.99
N ASP A 154 0.62 1.28 8.58
CA ASP A 154 1.03 0.89 9.91
C ASP A 154 0.35 1.75 11.00
N GLU A 155 0.81 1.66 12.21
CA GLU A 155 0.19 2.15 13.45
C GLU A 155 -0.43 3.54 13.33
N GLY A 156 -1.75 3.61 13.51
CA GLY A 156 -2.50 4.84 13.50
C GLY A 156 -2.73 5.48 12.12
N SER A 157 -2.24 4.88 11.03
CA SER A 157 -2.45 5.38 9.68
C SER A 157 -3.94 5.61 9.40
N SER A 158 -4.34 6.86 9.23
CA SER A 158 -5.75 7.22 9.17
C SER A 158 -6.05 8.29 8.13
N TYR A 159 -7.25 8.22 7.55
CA TYR A 159 -7.76 9.16 6.54
C TYR A 159 -6.94 9.17 5.25
N ILE A 160 -6.39 8.02 4.90
CA ILE A 160 -5.55 7.81 3.70
C ILE A 160 -6.39 7.16 2.60
N VAL A 161 -6.17 7.58 1.36
CA VAL A 161 -6.77 6.95 0.18
C VAL A 161 -5.70 6.13 -0.56
N VAL A 162 -6.00 4.86 -0.80
CA VAL A 162 -5.20 3.94 -1.62
C VAL A 162 -6.03 3.56 -2.84
N GLU A 163 -5.70 4.08 -4.03
CA GLU A 163 -6.54 3.88 -5.21
C GLU A 163 -5.76 3.69 -6.52
N GLY A 164 -6.28 2.84 -7.40
CA GLY A 164 -5.74 2.68 -8.74
C GLY A 164 -4.34 2.06 -8.82
N ASN A 165 -3.86 1.44 -7.73
CA ASN A 165 -2.54 0.81 -7.73
C ASN A 165 -2.61 -0.61 -8.30
N VAL A 166 -1.49 -1.06 -8.87
CA VAL A 166 -1.24 -2.46 -9.23
C VAL A 166 -0.14 -3.00 -8.33
N VAL A 167 -0.47 -4.00 -7.53
CA VAL A 167 0.46 -4.60 -6.56
C VAL A 167 0.50 -6.10 -6.75
N TYR A 168 1.69 -6.67 -6.96
CA TYR A 168 1.80 -8.10 -7.20
C TYR A 168 3.14 -8.71 -6.75
N ASP A 169 3.17 -10.02 -6.62
CA ASP A 169 4.37 -10.81 -6.26
C ASP A 169 5.02 -10.32 -4.94
N THR A 170 4.20 -10.26 -3.88
CA THR A 170 4.64 -9.89 -2.52
C THR A 170 4.69 -11.12 -1.61
N THR A 171 5.58 -11.13 -0.60
CA THR A 171 5.67 -12.29 0.31
C THR A 171 4.48 -12.41 1.26
N HIS A 172 3.98 -11.29 1.79
CA HIS A 172 2.95 -11.32 2.83
C HIS A 172 1.60 -10.71 2.43
N GLY A 173 1.54 -9.97 1.32
CA GLY A 173 0.29 -9.46 0.77
C GLY A 173 0.44 -8.16 0.00
N GLY A 174 -0.52 -7.90 -0.89
CA GLY A 174 -0.54 -6.65 -1.66
C GLY A 174 -0.87 -5.43 -0.79
N PHE A 175 -1.68 -5.63 0.26
CA PHE A 175 -2.09 -4.58 1.19
C PHE A 175 -2.07 -5.07 2.62
N HIS A 176 -1.60 -4.24 3.55
CA HIS A 176 -1.72 -4.44 4.98
C HIS A 176 -2.17 -3.17 5.70
N GLN A 177 -3.14 -3.31 6.62
CA GLN A 177 -3.44 -2.32 7.64
C GLN A 177 -3.16 -2.91 9.02
N HIS A 178 -2.21 -2.33 9.77
CA HIS A 178 -1.99 -2.73 11.15
C HIS A 178 -3.17 -2.28 12.02
N TYR A 179 -3.39 -0.98 12.14
CA TYR A 179 -4.62 -0.37 12.63
C TYR A 179 -4.70 1.09 12.21
N GLY A 180 -5.91 1.60 12.07
CA GLY A 180 -6.17 2.97 11.63
C GLY A 180 -7.65 3.20 11.40
N ARG A 181 -8.00 4.41 10.96
CA ARG A 181 -9.38 4.88 10.89
C ARG A 181 -9.68 5.51 9.55
N TRP A 182 -10.86 5.17 9.00
CA TRP A 182 -11.40 5.81 7.81
C TRP A 182 -10.46 5.81 6.60
N ASN A 183 -9.67 4.75 6.46
CA ASN A 183 -8.89 4.54 5.25
C ASN A 183 -9.78 4.02 4.13
N ILE A 184 -9.51 4.44 2.91
CA ILE A 184 -10.26 4.02 1.72
C ILE A 184 -9.30 3.30 0.78
N VAL A 185 -9.59 2.05 0.47
CA VAL A 185 -8.82 1.21 -0.46
C VAL A 185 -9.75 0.81 -1.59
N ARG A 186 -9.58 1.39 -2.77
CA ARG A 186 -10.50 1.20 -3.87
C ARG A 186 -9.83 1.19 -5.24
N ASP A 187 -10.48 0.52 -6.19
CA ASP A 187 -10.06 0.49 -7.58
C ASP A 187 -8.60 0.02 -7.77
N ASN A 188 -8.08 -0.83 -6.85
CA ASN A 188 -6.75 -1.40 -6.95
C ASN A 188 -6.78 -2.82 -7.51
N ILE A 189 -5.64 -3.28 -8.01
CA ILE A 189 -5.37 -4.68 -8.32
C ILE A 189 -4.33 -5.17 -7.32
N PHE A 190 -4.71 -6.17 -6.51
CA PHE A 190 -3.82 -6.90 -5.63
C PHE A 190 -3.70 -8.33 -6.13
N ALA A 191 -2.50 -8.75 -6.51
CA ALA A 191 -2.32 -10.04 -7.16
C ALA A 191 -1.16 -10.84 -6.58
N LEU A 192 -1.37 -12.14 -6.44
CA LEU A 192 -0.31 -13.12 -6.21
C LEU A 192 0.50 -12.87 -4.93
N GLY A 193 -0.15 -12.38 -3.88
CA GLY A 193 0.41 -12.36 -2.52
C GLY A 193 0.62 -13.80 -2.04
N ARG A 194 1.82 -14.13 -1.55
CA ARG A 194 2.19 -15.51 -1.22
C ARG A 194 1.49 -16.05 0.00
N GLU A 195 1.46 -15.29 1.12
CA GLU A 195 0.77 -15.72 2.35
C GLU A 195 -0.71 -15.37 2.34
N ALA A 196 -1.04 -14.17 1.92
CA ALA A 196 -2.39 -13.64 1.73
C ALA A 196 -2.33 -12.49 0.73
N ASN A 197 -3.47 -11.94 0.34
CA ASN A 197 -3.49 -10.76 -0.52
C ASN A 197 -3.74 -9.49 0.28
N ILE A 198 -4.66 -9.53 1.24
CA ILE A 198 -5.04 -8.41 2.12
C ILE A 198 -4.88 -8.86 3.58
N VAL A 199 -4.06 -8.15 4.34
CA VAL A 199 -3.79 -8.47 5.74
C VAL A 199 -4.33 -7.37 6.66
N LEU A 200 -5.08 -7.76 7.69
CA LEU A 200 -5.64 -6.85 8.68
C LEU A 200 -5.26 -7.34 10.08
N SER A 201 -4.46 -6.57 10.80
CA SER A 201 -3.94 -6.99 12.11
C SER A 201 -4.83 -6.62 13.27
N ARG A 202 -5.37 -5.39 13.27
CA ARG A 202 -6.26 -4.91 14.34
C ARG A 202 -7.41 -4.13 13.73
N GLY A 203 -8.60 -4.29 14.32
CA GLY A 203 -9.77 -3.46 14.05
C GLY A 203 -9.84 -2.26 14.99
N GLU A 204 -10.73 -1.33 14.68
CA GLU A 204 -11.06 -0.19 15.52
C GLU A 204 -12.43 -0.40 16.19
N GLU A 205 -12.55 -0.06 17.47
CA GLU A 205 -13.83 -0.07 18.15
C GLU A 205 -14.61 1.21 17.87
N GLY A 206 -15.92 1.05 17.60
CA GLY A 206 -16.86 2.16 17.49
C GLY A 206 -16.75 2.99 16.23
N GLN A 207 -15.86 2.69 15.29
CA GLN A 207 -15.75 3.41 14.03
C GLN A 207 -15.20 2.56 12.89
N VAL A 208 -15.38 3.02 11.66
CA VAL A 208 -14.87 2.34 10.46
C VAL A 208 -13.35 2.40 10.44
N ALA A 209 -12.71 1.25 10.36
CA ALA A 209 -11.27 1.16 10.20
C ALA A 209 -10.88 1.29 8.72
N LEU A 210 -11.61 0.60 7.85
CA LEU A 210 -11.28 0.47 6.43
C LEU A 210 -12.54 0.37 5.57
N ILE A 211 -12.55 1.08 4.45
CA ILE A 211 -13.49 0.90 3.34
C ILE A 211 -12.71 0.24 2.21
N PHE A 212 -13.08 -0.99 1.85
CA PHE A 212 -12.43 -1.80 0.81
C PHE A 212 -13.44 -2.11 -0.29
N GLU A 213 -13.38 -1.35 -1.39
CA GLU A 213 -14.41 -1.45 -2.43
C GLU A 213 -13.85 -1.38 -3.84
N ARG A 214 -14.52 -2.06 -4.78
CA ARG A 214 -14.14 -2.08 -6.19
C ARG A 214 -12.67 -2.42 -6.42
N ASN A 215 -12.12 -3.34 -5.64
CA ASN A 215 -10.79 -3.87 -5.90
C ASN A 215 -10.90 -5.18 -6.67
N ILE A 216 -9.85 -5.53 -7.38
CA ILE A 216 -9.65 -6.84 -7.97
C ILE A 216 -8.57 -7.54 -7.15
N VAL A 217 -8.87 -8.72 -6.63
CA VAL A 217 -7.89 -9.53 -5.91
C VAL A 217 -7.73 -10.87 -6.59
N LEU A 218 -6.52 -11.10 -7.11
CA LEU A 218 -6.12 -12.33 -7.78
C LEU A 218 -5.21 -13.16 -6.87
N SER A 219 -5.65 -14.35 -6.53
CA SER A 219 -4.92 -15.29 -5.70
C SER A 219 -4.37 -16.47 -6.51
N ASN A 220 -3.43 -17.17 -5.94
CA ASN A 220 -2.94 -18.47 -6.40
C ASN A 220 -2.82 -19.44 -5.21
N GLY A 221 -3.97 -19.74 -4.57
CA GLY A 221 -4.09 -20.62 -3.43
C GLY A 221 -3.91 -19.94 -2.06
N SER A 222 -3.54 -18.66 -1.99
CA SER A 222 -3.51 -17.89 -0.75
C SER A 222 -4.89 -17.24 -0.48
N PRO A 223 -5.28 -16.97 0.78
CA PRO A 223 -6.55 -16.34 1.08
C PRO A 223 -6.59 -14.89 0.56
N ILE A 224 -7.80 -14.41 0.26
CA ILE A 224 -8.03 -13.00 -0.05
C ILE A 224 -7.72 -12.15 1.16
N PHE A 225 -8.38 -12.43 2.31
CA PHE A 225 -8.14 -11.73 3.56
C PHE A 225 -7.49 -12.65 4.60
N GLN A 226 -6.58 -12.08 5.38
CA GLN A 226 -6.04 -12.70 6.57
C GLN A 226 -6.11 -11.71 7.74
N GLY A 227 -6.72 -12.13 8.86
CA GLY A 227 -6.78 -11.32 10.07
C GLY A 227 -5.55 -11.54 10.96
N GLY A 228 -5.13 -10.49 11.66
CA GLY A 228 -3.98 -10.51 12.58
C GLY A 228 -4.29 -11.04 13.98
N TYR A 229 -3.38 -10.82 14.92
CA TYR A 229 -3.39 -11.37 16.27
C TYR A 229 -4.59 -10.97 17.16
N ALA A 230 -5.18 -9.80 16.92
CA ALA A 230 -6.31 -9.27 17.69
C ALA A 230 -7.66 -9.56 17.02
N GLN A 231 -7.85 -10.74 16.55
CA GLN A 231 -8.88 -11.15 15.58
C GLN A 231 -10.32 -10.92 15.97
N ARG A 232 -10.63 -10.84 17.25
CA ARG A 232 -12.00 -10.51 17.65
C ARG A 232 -12.52 -9.24 16.98
N TYR A 233 -11.63 -8.34 16.52
CA TYR A 233 -11.98 -7.02 16.01
C TYR A 233 -11.38 -6.68 14.64
N SER A 234 -10.37 -7.38 14.15
CA SER A 234 -9.66 -6.99 12.92
C SER A 234 -10.57 -6.86 11.70
N MET A 235 -11.63 -7.65 11.66
CA MET A 235 -12.58 -7.65 10.54
C MET A 235 -13.91 -6.95 10.86
N ARG A 236 -14.20 -6.59 12.12
CA ARG A 236 -15.53 -6.09 12.49
C ARG A 236 -15.88 -4.72 11.95
N ASN A 237 -14.92 -3.85 11.84
CA ASN A 237 -15.13 -2.44 11.47
C ASN A 237 -14.59 -2.12 10.07
N ILE A 238 -14.59 -3.10 9.19
CA ILE A 238 -14.36 -2.90 7.77
C ILE A 238 -15.69 -2.86 7.02
N VAL A 239 -15.72 -2.07 5.96
CA VAL A 239 -16.78 -2.06 4.96
C VAL A 239 -16.17 -2.62 3.69
N SER A 240 -16.54 -3.85 3.30
CA SER A 240 -16.05 -4.48 2.09
C SER A 240 -17.21 -4.79 1.14
N ASP A 241 -17.14 -4.30 -0.10
CA ASP A 241 -18.16 -4.61 -1.11
C ASP A 241 -17.70 -4.31 -2.55
N ARG A 242 -18.42 -4.86 -3.54
CA ARG A 242 -18.21 -4.64 -4.99
C ARG A 242 -16.81 -5.01 -5.48
N ASN A 243 -16.16 -5.97 -4.83
CA ASN A 243 -14.86 -6.47 -5.23
C ASN A 243 -14.99 -7.65 -6.21
N VAL A 244 -13.95 -7.90 -6.99
CA VAL A 244 -13.81 -9.09 -7.81
C VAL A 244 -12.71 -9.96 -7.20
N TYR A 245 -13.04 -11.19 -6.87
CA TYR A 245 -12.13 -12.18 -6.33
C TYR A 245 -11.94 -13.31 -7.33
N TRP A 246 -10.69 -13.68 -7.56
CA TRP A 246 -10.37 -14.80 -8.44
C TRP A 246 -9.18 -15.59 -7.88
N ASP A 247 -9.25 -16.90 -7.97
CA ASP A 247 -8.15 -17.78 -7.57
C ASP A 247 -7.77 -18.72 -8.73
N LEU A 248 -6.49 -18.73 -9.11
CA LEU A 248 -5.98 -19.50 -10.24
C LEU A 248 -6.05 -21.02 -10.00
N THR A 249 -6.13 -21.47 -8.76
CA THR A 249 -6.27 -22.90 -8.42
C THR A 249 -7.70 -23.41 -8.52
N GLY A 250 -8.67 -22.49 -8.69
CA GLY A 250 -10.09 -22.80 -8.68
C GLY A 250 -10.68 -23.02 -7.28
N ARG A 251 -9.88 -22.85 -6.21
CA ARG A 251 -10.33 -22.99 -4.82
C ARG A 251 -10.12 -21.67 -4.07
N LEU A 252 -11.14 -20.85 -4.00
CA LEU A 252 -11.08 -19.56 -3.32
C LEU A 252 -11.31 -19.69 -1.81
N THR A 253 -10.37 -19.20 -1.02
CA THR A 253 -10.53 -18.91 0.41
C THR A 253 -10.70 -17.40 0.56
N VAL A 254 -11.88 -16.92 0.96
CA VAL A 254 -12.13 -15.47 1.08
C VAL A 254 -11.45 -14.89 2.32
N CYS A 255 -11.54 -15.57 3.45
CA CYS A 255 -10.85 -15.13 4.66
C CYS A 255 -10.26 -16.31 5.42
N ARG A 256 -9.08 -16.11 5.97
CA ARG A 256 -8.46 -17.03 6.93
C ARG A 256 -8.19 -16.31 8.24
N GLU A 257 -8.73 -16.84 9.32
CA GLU A 257 -8.39 -16.40 10.66
C GLU A 257 -7.01 -16.91 11.06
N GLN A 258 -6.10 -16.00 11.36
CA GLN A 258 -4.71 -16.37 11.68
C GLN A 258 -4.60 -17.20 12.98
N ALA A 259 -5.40 -16.90 14.03
CA ALA A 259 -5.31 -17.59 15.32
C ALA A 259 -5.90 -19.00 15.28
N THR A 260 -6.94 -19.23 14.51
CA THR A 260 -7.68 -20.50 14.51
C THR A 260 -7.41 -21.33 13.26
N GLY A 261 -6.89 -20.71 12.21
CA GLY A 261 -6.76 -21.30 10.89
C GLY A 261 -8.11 -21.50 10.17
N ARG A 262 -9.23 -21.01 10.74
CA ARG A 262 -10.55 -21.15 10.12
C ARG A 262 -10.60 -20.40 8.80
N GLU A 263 -11.07 -21.09 7.77
CA GLU A 263 -11.30 -20.52 6.44
C GLU A 263 -12.80 -20.26 6.23
N TYR A 264 -13.07 -19.17 5.51
CA TYR A 264 -14.43 -18.77 5.13
C TYR A 264 -14.57 -18.76 3.62
N THR A 265 -15.66 -19.34 3.15
CA THR A 265 -16.15 -19.17 1.78
C THR A 265 -16.78 -17.79 1.60
N LEU A 266 -17.07 -17.39 0.37
CA LEU A 266 -17.78 -16.13 0.11
C LEU A 266 -19.16 -16.10 0.74
N ASP A 267 -19.89 -17.22 0.76
CA ASP A 267 -21.25 -17.27 1.32
C ASP A 267 -21.22 -17.13 2.85
N GLU A 268 -20.29 -17.80 3.53
CA GLU A 268 -20.07 -17.61 4.98
C GLU A 268 -19.66 -16.17 5.29
N TRP A 269 -18.81 -15.57 4.44
CA TRP A 269 -18.36 -14.19 4.55
C TRP A 269 -19.51 -13.19 4.38
N ARG A 270 -20.37 -13.42 3.40
CA ARG A 270 -21.61 -12.66 3.20
C ARG A 270 -22.59 -12.76 4.38
N ALA A 271 -22.69 -13.93 4.98
CA ALA A 271 -23.52 -14.12 6.16
C ALA A 271 -23.06 -13.28 7.36
N LEU A 272 -21.77 -12.90 7.41
CA LEU A 272 -21.23 -11.95 8.38
C LEU A 272 -21.50 -10.48 8.03
N GLY A 273 -22.04 -10.20 6.85
CA GLY A 273 -22.42 -8.86 6.40
C GLY A 273 -21.49 -8.19 5.42
N TYR A 274 -20.41 -8.87 4.98
CA TYR A 274 -19.42 -8.35 4.02
C TYR A 274 -19.72 -8.75 2.58
N ASP A 275 -19.18 -8.04 1.63
CA ASP A 275 -19.07 -8.39 0.21
C ASP A 275 -20.37 -8.86 -0.45
N ARG A 276 -21.50 -8.20 -0.13
CA ARG A 276 -22.83 -8.60 -0.62
C ARG A 276 -22.94 -8.53 -2.14
N LEU A 277 -22.30 -7.54 -2.75
CA LEU A 277 -22.29 -7.31 -4.20
C LEU A 277 -20.95 -7.71 -4.86
N SER A 278 -19.99 -8.18 -4.08
CA SER A 278 -18.73 -8.71 -4.61
C SER A 278 -18.96 -10.03 -5.32
N ILE A 279 -18.13 -10.34 -6.30
CA ILE A 279 -18.26 -11.53 -7.13
C ILE A 279 -16.98 -12.35 -7.17
N VAL A 280 -17.13 -13.65 -7.44
CA VAL A 280 -16.04 -14.55 -7.81
C VAL A 280 -16.15 -14.78 -9.31
N ASP A 281 -15.28 -14.16 -10.07
CA ASP A 281 -15.29 -14.26 -11.54
C ASP A 281 -13.89 -13.92 -12.08
N ASP A 282 -13.53 -14.45 -13.25
CA ASP A 282 -12.28 -14.12 -13.93
C ASP A 282 -12.26 -12.63 -14.29
N PRO A 283 -11.32 -11.85 -13.77
CA PRO A 283 -11.21 -10.43 -14.09
C PRO A 283 -10.87 -10.16 -15.56
N LEU A 284 -10.51 -11.15 -16.35
CA LEU A 284 -10.16 -11.09 -17.77
C LEU A 284 -8.97 -10.15 -18.02
N PHE A 285 -7.87 -10.37 -17.30
CA PHE A 285 -6.60 -9.71 -17.57
C PHE A 285 -6.03 -10.10 -18.94
N ALA A 286 -5.22 -9.23 -19.53
CA ALA A 286 -4.57 -9.49 -20.81
C ALA A 286 -3.63 -10.71 -20.72
N SER A 287 -2.77 -10.78 -19.71
CA SER A 287 -1.95 -11.95 -19.40
C SER A 287 -1.45 -11.94 -17.95
N VAL A 288 -1.90 -12.88 -17.15
CA VAL A 288 -1.43 -13.04 -15.76
C VAL A 288 0.04 -13.52 -15.74
N GLU A 289 0.43 -14.37 -16.65
CA GLU A 289 1.79 -14.93 -16.74
C GLU A 289 2.82 -13.83 -17.01
N LEU A 290 2.47 -12.87 -17.87
CA LEU A 290 3.33 -11.73 -18.19
C LEU A 290 3.14 -10.54 -17.24
N ARG A 291 2.30 -10.69 -16.20
CA ARG A 291 1.96 -9.60 -15.27
C ARG A 291 1.32 -8.39 -15.97
N ASP A 292 0.65 -8.64 -17.10
CA ASP A 292 -0.18 -7.64 -17.77
C ASP A 292 -1.61 -7.69 -17.22
N PHE A 293 -1.87 -6.83 -16.24
CA PHE A 293 -3.16 -6.70 -15.57
C PHE A 293 -4.11 -5.74 -16.28
N THR A 294 -3.88 -5.44 -17.56
CA THR A 294 -4.82 -4.68 -18.38
C THR A 294 -6.13 -5.45 -18.53
N LEU A 295 -7.25 -4.79 -18.21
CA LEU A 295 -8.58 -5.40 -18.31
C LEU A 295 -9.09 -5.37 -19.74
N ARG A 296 -9.67 -6.50 -20.19
CA ARG A 296 -10.49 -6.54 -21.40
C ARG A 296 -11.79 -5.78 -21.18
N ASP A 297 -12.41 -5.27 -22.25
CA ASP A 297 -13.65 -4.49 -22.16
C ASP A 297 -14.84 -5.28 -21.58
N SER A 298 -14.82 -6.60 -21.71
CA SER A 298 -15.81 -7.51 -21.16
C SER A 298 -15.61 -7.84 -19.67
N SER A 299 -14.57 -7.31 -19.03
CA SER A 299 -14.25 -7.61 -17.62
C SER A 299 -15.44 -7.40 -16.70
N PRO A 300 -15.74 -8.36 -15.81
CA PRO A 300 -16.80 -8.23 -14.82
C PRO A 300 -16.54 -7.09 -13.83
N ALA A 301 -15.27 -6.74 -13.58
CA ALA A 301 -14.90 -5.65 -12.69
C ALA A 301 -15.44 -4.29 -13.16
N LEU A 302 -15.47 -4.05 -14.48
CA LEU A 302 -16.01 -2.81 -15.05
C LEU A 302 -17.51 -2.68 -14.80
N ARG A 303 -18.25 -3.80 -14.79
CA ARG A 303 -19.69 -3.80 -14.48
C ARG A 303 -19.98 -3.48 -13.00
N LEU A 304 -19.04 -3.78 -12.11
CA LEU A 304 -19.11 -3.40 -10.69
C LEU A 304 -18.65 -1.97 -10.41
N GLY A 305 -18.23 -1.23 -11.45
CA GLY A 305 -17.81 0.16 -11.35
C GLY A 305 -16.32 0.34 -11.06
N PHE A 306 -15.50 -0.71 -11.25
CA PHE A 306 -14.04 -0.59 -11.20
C PHE A 306 -13.57 0.46 -12.21
N ARG A 307 -12.77 1.41 -11.77
CA ARG A 307 -12.18 2.43 -12.62
C ARG A 307 -10.90 1.90 -13.26
N ARG A 308 -10.80 2.02 -14.59
CA ARG A 308 -9.58 1.60 -15.29
C ARG A 308 -8.36 2.28 -14.68
N LEU A 309 -7.30 1.51 -14.57
CA LEU A 309 -6.03 1.99 -14.03
C LEU A 309 -5.51 3.21 -14.78
N CYS A 310 -4.81 4.06 -14.07
CA CYS A 310 -4.10 5.18 -14.66
C CYS A 310 -3.09 4.65 -15.70
N ARG A 311 -3.16 5.12 -16.91
CA ARG A 311 -2.11 4.85 -17.90
C ARG A 311 -0.90 5.70 -17.52
N ASN A 312 0.26 5.07 -17.31
CA ASN A 312 1.50 5.80 -17.12
C ASN A 312 1.67 6.82 -18.25
N GLY A 313 1.63 8.11 -17.92
CA GLY A 313 1.84 9.21 -18.87
C GLY A 313 0.60 9.96 -19.37
N GLN A 314 -0.62 9.61 -18.98
CA GLN A 314 -1.78 10.46 -19.27
C GLN A 314 -2.22 11.21 -18.00
N LYS A 315 -2.06 12.55 -18.05
CA LYS A 315 -2.68 13.47 -17.08
C LYS A 315 -4.20 13.29 -17.19
N GLY A 316 -4.82 12.84 -16.09
CA GLY A 316 -6.27 12.91 -15.91
C GLY A 316 -6.72 14.32 -15.60
#